data_f98d19564652988f36dbb2d8d6e26a54
#
_entry.id   f98d19564652988f36dbb2d8d6e26a54
#
_cell.length_a   1.000
_cell.length_b   1.000
_cell.length_c   1.000
_cell.angle_alpha   90.00
_cell.angle_beta   90.00
_cell.angle_gamma   90.00
#
_symmetry.space_group_name_H-M   'P 1'
#
loop_
_entity.id
_entity.type
_entity.pdbx_description
1 polymer ?
#
loop_
_entity_poly.entity_id
_entity_poly.type
_entity_poly.pdbx_seq_one_letter_code
_entity_poly.pdbx_strand_id
1 'polypeptide(L)'
;DGAFSIIRKKMVSTYNHKYDYNEIDHDYKELLIPPAEDGKHLLDMNALHIWPRGDFMLMALANQDGSFTCTLFAPKKGKNSFEKLNSKQEVEKYFSSVFPDFIGLVPDLYSQWCANPTSSLGIVRTDPWNVKGTSLIIGDAAHATVPFYGQGMNAGFEDCRILNELLDNHNENFAACFEEYSKVRKPNGDGVQDLSMHNFIVMRDKTADPKFL
;
A
#
# COMPACT_ATOMS: atom_id res chain seq x y z
N ASP A 1 11.10 -3.92 -10.95
CA ASP A 1 11.07 -5.17 -10.19
C ASP A 1 10.50 -4.98 -8.76
N GLY A 2 9.93 -3.79 -8.48
CA GLY A 2 9.05 -3.51 -7.35
C GLY A 2 9.70 -3.55 -5.97
N ALA A 3 8.85 -3.63 -4.94
CA ALA A 3 9.27 -3.57 -3.54
C ALA A 3 10.31 -4.65 -3.14
N PHE A 4 10.33 -5.77 -3.83
CA PHE A 4 11.30 -6.86 -3.60
C PHE A 4 12.47 -6.88 -4.59
N SER A 5 12.81 -5.74 -5.17
CA SER A 5 13.80 -5.54 -6.23
C SER A 5 15.09 -6.35 -6.06
N ILE A 6 15.39 -7.16 -7.07
CA ILE A 6 16.65 -7.90 -7.17
C ILE A 6 17.80 -6.95 -7.51
N ILE A 7 17.53 -5.93 -8.35
CA ILE A 7 18.51 -4.91 -8.70
C ILE A 7 18.95 -4.16 -7.46
N ARG A 8 18.00 -3.68 -6.64
CA ARG A 8 18.32 -3.04 -5.35
C ARG A 8 19.16 -3.95 -4.44
N LYS A 9 18.76 -5.22 -4.28
CA LYS A 9 19.56 -6.19 -3.49
C LYS A 9 21.00 -6.28 -3.97
N LYS A 10 21.19 -6.28 -5.30
CA LYS A 10 22.54 -6.31 -5.89
C LYS A 10 23.31 -5.00 -5.64
N MET A 11 22.65 -3.85 -5.74
CA MET A 11 23.25 -2.54 -5.44
C MET A 11 23.73 -2.48 -3.98
N VAL A 12 22.87 -2.90 -3.04
CA VAL A 12 23.21 -2.95 -1.61
C VAL A 12 24.40 -3.87 -1.36
N SER A 13 24.36 -5.11 -1.87
CA SER A 13 25.40 -6.11 -1.59
C SER A 13 26.75 -5.80 -2.27
N THR A 14 26.76 -5.12 -3.43
CA THR A 14 27.96 -4.89 -4.22
C THR A 14 28.58 -3.52 -3.96
N TYR A 15 27.75 -2.49 -3.74
CA TYR A 15 28.20 -1.09 -3.66
C TYR A 15 27.98 -0.47 -2.28
N ASN A 16 27.55 -1.27 -1.31
CA ASN A 16 27.30 -0.84 0.07
C ASN A 16 26.31 0.33 0.19
N HIS A 17 25.25 0.32 -0.64
CA HIS A 17 24.16 1.29 -0.53
C HIS A 17 23.45 1.12 0.80
N LYS A 18 23.00 2.21 1.38
CA LYS A 18 22.12 2.16 2.56
C LYS A 18 20.80 1.52 2.17
N TYR A 19 20.30 0.65 3.01
CA TYR A 19 19.03 -0.03 2.80
C TYR A 19 18.33 -0.25 4.14
N ASP A 20 17.08 0.10 4.19
CA ASP A 20 16.18 -0.18 5.30
C ASP A 20 14.86 -0.75 4.76
N TYR A 21 14.39 -1.80 5.39
CA TYR A 21 13.06 -2.35 5.17
C TYR A 21 12.32 -2.39 6.50
N ASN A 22 11.37 -1.48 6.65
CA ASN A 22 10.54 -1.40 7.84
C ASN A 22 9.19 -2.06 7.57
N GLU A 23 9.06 -3.32 7.94
CA GLU A 23 7.81 -4.05 7.91
C GLU A 23 6.96 -3.64 9.12
N ILE A 24 5.70 -3.23 8.85
CA ILE A 24 4.78 -2.94 9.95
C ILE A 24 4.16 -4.23 10.50
N ASP A 25 3.62 -4.16 11.72
CA ASP A 25 2.99 -5.29 12.42
C ASP A 25 1.57 -5.63 11.93
N HIS A 26 1.17 -5.05 10.81
CA HIS A 26 -0.09 -5.30 10.13
C HIS A 26 0.14 -5.99 8.80
N ASP A 27 -0.80 -6.85 8.43
CA ASP A 27 -0.98 -7.41 7.10
C ASP A 27 -2.25 -6.85 6.48
N TYR A 28 -2.44 -7.15 5.19
CA TYR A 28 -3.68 -6.82 4.51
C TYR A 28 -4.23 -8.00 3.71
N LYS A 29 -5.54 -7.97 3.51
CA LYS A 29 -6.25 -8.93 2.66
C LYS A 29 -7.33 -8.21 1.87
N GLU A 30 -7.36 -8.49 0.58
CA GLU A 30 -8.36 -7.93 -0.33
C GLU A 30 -9.63 -8.80 -0.35
N LEU A 31 -10.77 -8.12 -0.40
CA LEU A 31 -12.10 -8.67 -0.56
C LEU A 31 -12.84 -7.85 -1.62
N LEU A 32 -13.94 -8.36 -2.14
CA LEU A 32 -14.75 -7.68 -3.15
C LEU A 32 -16.22 -7.64 -2.70
N ILE A 33 -16.81 -6.46 -2.69
CA ILE A 33 -18.25 -6.29 -2.71
C ILE A 33 -18.70 -6.36 -4.17
N PRO A 34 -19.51 -7.35 -4.59
CA PRO A 34 -19.99 -7.43 -5.96
C PRO A 34 -20.98 -6.29 -6.27
N PRO A 35 -21.20 -5.97 -7.56
CA PRO A 35 -22.28 -5.07 -7.92
C PRO A 35 -23.66 -5.66 -7.57
N ALA A 36 -24.65 -4.81 -7.43
CA ALA A 36 -26.04 -5.22 -7.33
C ALA A 36 -26.50 -5.98 -8.60
N GLU A 37 -27.63 -6.67 -8.55
CA GLU A 37 -28.18 -7.43 -9.68
C GLU A 37 -28.42 -6.56 -10.94
N ASP A 38 -28.67 -5.26 -10.76
CA ASP A 38 -28.83 -4.28 -11.84
C ASP A 38 -27.50 -3.64 -12.28
N GLY A 39 -26.37 -4.13 -11.78
CA GLY A 39 -25.03 -3.64 -12.09
C GLY A 39 -24.60 -2.37 -11.35
N LYS A 40 -25.45 -1.84 -10.44
CA LYS A 40 -25.11 -0.63 -9.69
C LYS A 40 -24.27 -0.92 -8.46
N HIS A 41 -23.66 0.15 -7.95
CA HIS A 41 -22.94 0.11 -6.69
C HIS A 41 -23.86 -0.08 -5.49
N LEU A 42 -23.48 -0.96 -4.55
CA LEU A 42 -24.22 -1.19 -3.30
C LEU A 42 -23.97 -0.12 -2.23
N LEU A 43 -22.90 0.66 -2.39
CA LEU A 43 -22.55 1.80 -1.52
C LEU A 43 -22.39 3.06 -2.38
N ASP A 44 -22.18 4.22 -1.76
CA ASP A 44 -21.91 5.46 -2.51
C ASP A 44 -20.60 5.38 -3.30
N MET A 45 -20.68 5.42 -4.61
CA MET A 45 -19.53 5.33 -5.51
C MET A 45 -18.59 6.54 -5.47
N ASN A 46 -19.05 7.66 -4.92
CA ASN A 46 -18.26 8.90 -4.84
C ASN A 46 -17.56 9.07 -3.49
N ALA A 47 -17.60 8.05 -2.63
CA ALA A 47 -17.02 8.07 -1.30
C ALA A 47 -15.95 6.98 -1.12
N LEU A 48 -14.94 7.30 -0.33
CA LEU A 48 -14.07 6.30 0.29
C LEU A 48 -14.76 5.81 1.56
N HIS A 49 -15.10 4.53 1.61
CA HIS A 49 -15.71 3.91 2.79
C HIS A 49 -14.63 3.38 3.72
N ILE A 50 -14.72 3.73 5.00
CA ILE A 50 -13.77 3.28 6.03
C ILE A 50 -14.55 2.81 7.25
N TRP A 51 -14.23 1.61 7.74
CA TRP A 51 -14.70 1.06 9.01
C TRP A 51 -13.53 1.00 10.00
N PRO A 52 -13.21 2.08 10.73
CA PRO A 52 -12.14 2.08 11.73
C PRO A 52 -12.56 1.30 12.98
N ARG A 53 -11.62 0.56 13.57
CA ARG A 53 -11.82 -0.27 14.77
C ARG A 53 -10.70 -0.13 15.80
N GLY A 54 -10.05 1.02 15.86
CA GLY A 54 -8.97 1.32 16.78
C GLY A 54 -7.61 0.94 16.20
N ASP A 55 -7.19 -0.31 16.34
CA ASP A 55 -5.89 -0.81 15.86
C ASP A 55 -5.95 -1.54 14.50
N PHE A 56 -7.13 -1.59 13.89
CA PHE A 56 -7.34 -2.17 12.57
C PHE A 56 -8.51 -1.49 11.84
N MET A 57 -8.62 -1.69 10.54
CA MET A 57 -9.68 -1.08 9.72
C MET A 57 -9.98 -1.88 8.47
N LEU A 58 -11.19 -1.70 7.96
CA LEU A 58 -11.61 -2.12 6.63
C LEU A 58 -11.85 -0.86 5.79
N MET A 59 -11.45 -0.90 4.51
CA MET A 59 -11.71 0.16 3.53
C MET A 59 -12.38 -0.41 2.31
N ALA A 60 -13.18 0.40 1.61
CA ALA A 60 -13.74 0.04 0.31
C ALA A 60 -13.68 1.21 -0.67
N LEU A 61 -13.23 0.91 -1.90
CA LEU A 61 -13.09 1.83 -3.02
C LEU A 61 -13.92 1.33 -4.20
N ALA A 62 -14.71 2.23 -4.79
CA ALA A 62 -15.58 1.91 -5.93
C ALA A 62 -14.75 1.58 -7.18
N ASN A 63 -15.17 0.53 -7.91
CA ASN A 63 -14.70 0.19 -9.23
C ASN A 63 -15.69 0.64 -10.29
N GLN A 64 -15.26 0.74 -11.55
CA GLN A 64 -16.12 1.20 -12.65
C GLN A 64 -17.24 0.22 -13.02
N ASP A 65 -17.10 -1.05 -12.66
CA ASP A 65 -18.06 -2.14 -12.95
C ASP A 65 -19.18 -2.29 -11.91
N GLY A 66 -19.28 -1.37 -10.95
CA GLY A 66 -20.29 -1.40 -9.87
C GLY A 66 -19.83 -2.14 -8.63
N SER A 67 -18.70 -2.79 -8.64
CA SER A 67 -18.12 -3.46 -7.47
C SER A 67 -17.31 -2.49 -6.59
N PHE A 68 -16.88 -2.98 -5.41
CA PHE A 68 -15.88 -2.29 -4.56
C PHE A 68 -14.73 -3.23 -4.25
N THR A 69 -13.50 -2.74 -4.45
CA THR A 69 -12.33 -3.37 -3.87
C THR A 69 -12.24 -3.00 -2.40
N CYS A 70 -12.27 -4.01 -1.55
CA CYS A 70 -12.22 -3.85 -0.10
C CYS A 70 -10.91 -4.37 0.43
N THR A 71 -10.31 -3.67 1.39
CA THR A 71 -9.05 -4.08 2.00
C THR A 71 -9.18 -4.08 3.50
N LEU A 72 -9.03 -5.25 4.12
CA LEU A 72 -8.87 -5.40 5.55
C LEU A 72 -7.41 -5.22 5.92
N PHE A 73 -7.11 -4.26 6.78
CA PHE A 73 -5.82 -4.07 7.42
C PHE A 73 -5.95 -4.46 8.88
N ALA A 74 -5.22 -5.48 9.32
CA ALA A 74 -5.31 -5.97 10.69
C ALA A 74 -3.92 -6.44 11.20
N PRO A 75 -3.72 -6.46 12.54
CA PRO A 75 -2.49 -6.97 13.13
C PRO A 75 -2.21 -8.41 12.70
N LYS A 76 -0.94 -8.75 12.58
CA LYS A 76 -0.48 -10.12 12.32
C LYS A 76 -0.84 -11.04 13.46
N LYS A 77 -0.70 -10.55 14.70
CA LYS A 77 -0.87 -11.32 15.94
C LYS A 77 -1.76 -10.59 16.94
N GLY A 78 -2.41 -11.34 17.84
CA GLY A 78 -3.24 -10.79 18.90
C GLY A 78 -4.71 -11.15 18.78
N LYS A 79 -5.60 -10.41 19.48
CA LYS A 79 -7.02 -10.75 19.59
C LYS A 79 -7.76 -10.64 18.27
N ASN A 80 -7.57 -9.52 17.53
CA ASN A 80 -8.25 -9.21 16.27
C ASN A 80 -7.24 -9.25 15.12
N SER A 81 -6.63 -10.43 14.89
CA SER A 81 -5.48 -10.56 14.00
C SER A 81 -5.67 -11.69 12.99
N PHE A 82 -4.90 -11.66 11.93
CA PHE A 82 -4.91 -12.70 10.91
C PHE A 82 -4.58 -14.08 11.47
N GLU A 83 -3.73 -14.21 12.51
CA GLU A 83 -3.40 -15.51 13.11
C GLU A 83 -4.61 -16.24 13.74
N LYS A 84 -5.71 -15.52 14.02
CA LYS A 84 -6.94 -16.08 14.60
C LYS A 84 -8.02 -16.40 13.57
N LEU A 85 -7.79 -16.14 12.28
CA LEU A 85 -8.80 -16.24 11.22
C LEU A 85 -8.48 -17.41 10.26
N ASN A 86 -8.36 -18.62 10.84
CA ASN A 86 -7.90 -19.83 10.14
C ASN A 86 -9.02 -20.78 9.69
N SER A 87 -10.26 -20.56 10.14
CA SER A 87 -11.41 -21.40 9.80
C SER A 87 -12.59 -20.54 9.35
N LYS A 88 -13.53 -21.17 8.64
CA LYS A 88 -14.79 -20.50 8.21
C LYS A 88 -15.53 -19.89 9.39
N GLN A 89 -15.65 -20.65 10.47
CA GLN A 89 -16.38 -20.21 11.66
C GLN A 89 -15.72 -18.99 12.32
N GLU A 90 -14.38 -18.95 12.37
CA GLU A 90 -13.63 -17.82 12.93
C GLU A 90 -13.77 -16.57 12.06
N VAL A 91 -13.67 -16.70 10.74
CA VAL A 91 -13.84 -15.59 9.78
C VAL A 91 -15.27 -15.05 9.85
N GLU A 92 -16.29 -15.89 9.74
CA GLU A 92 -17.69 -15.47 9.79
C GLU A 92 -18.04 -14.82 11.14
N LYS A 93 -17.57 -15.40 12.25
CA LYS A 93 -17.75 -14.83 13.59
C LYS A 93 -17.08 -13.47 13.73
N TYR A 94 -15.85 -13.33 13.20
CA TYR A 94 -15.11 -12.08 13.23
C TYR A 94 -15.88 -10.99 12.48
N PHE A 95 -16.23 -11.22 11.21
CA PHE A 95 -16.93 -10.23 10.42
C PHE A 95 -18.32 -9.91 10.97
N SER A 96 -19.08 -10.90 11.44
CA SER A 96 -20.40 -10.68 12.05
C SER A 96 -20.34 -9.84 13.32
N SER A 97 -19.28 -9.98 14.10
CA SER A 97 -19.14 -9.25 15.37
C SER A 97 -18.47 -7.88 15.22
N VAL A 98 -17.55 -7.73 14.26
CA VAL A 98 -16.71 -6.55 14.12
C VAL A 98 -17.21 -5.63 13.00
N PHE A 99 -17.71 -6.23 11.90
CA PHE A 99 -18.18 -5.52 10.72
C PHE A 99 -19.59 -6.00 10.31
N PRO A 100 -20.61 -5.90 11.21
CA PRO A 100 -21.95 -6.45 10.97
C PRO A 100 -22.65 -5.82 9.77
N ASP A 101 -22.36 -4.57 9.45
CA ASP A 101 -22.85 -3.83 8.29
C ASP A 101 -22.15 -4.19 6.98
N PHE A 102 -20.95 -4.76 7.04
CA PHE A 102 -20.17 -5.18 5.88
C PHE A 102 -20.51 -6.62 5.42
N ILE A 103 -20.71 -7.55 6.37
CA ILE A 103 -20.84 -8.97 6.05
C ILE A 103 -21.99 -9.27 5.08
N GLY A 104 -23.08 -8.51 5.14
CA GLY A 104 -24.23 -8.64 4.23
C GLY A 104 -23.94 -8.19 2.80
N LEU A 105 -22.85 -7.47 2.57
CA LEU A 105 -22.44 -6.99 1.24
C LEU A 105 -21.53 -7.98 0.50
N VAL A 106 -21.02 -9.00 1.19
CA VAL A 106 -20.07 -9.99 0.61
C VAL A 106 -20.58 -11.40 0.81
N PRO A 107 -21.52 -11.86 -0.03
CA PRO A 107 -22.19 -13.17 0.14
C PRO A 107 -21.27 -14.38 0.11
N ASP A 108 -20.13 -14.28 -0.59
CA ASP A 108 -19.13 -15.33 -0.74
C ASP A 108 -17.82 -15.04 0.05
N LEU A 109 -17.93 -14.32 1.15
CA LEU A 109 -16.81 -13.85 1.99
C LEU A 109 -15.76 -14.93 2.24
N TYR A 110 -16.15 -16.13 2.65
CA TYR A 110 -15.18 -17.18 2.98
C TYR A 110 -14.47 -17.75 1.74
N SER A 111 -15.16 -17.83 0.62
CA SER A 111 -14.55 -18.24 -0.65
C SER A 111 -13.45 -17.26 -1.06
N GLN A 112 -13.73 -15.96 -1.00
CA GLN A 112 -12.76 -14.90 -1.26
C GLN A 112 -11.62 -14.92 -0.24
N TRP A 113 -11.94 -15.14 1.04
CA TRP A 113 -10.95 -15.25 2.11
C TRP A 113 -9.91 -16.32 1.82
N CYS A 114 -10.33 -17.47 1.30
CA CYS A 114 -9.42 -18.57 0.95
C CYS A 114 -8.66 -18.33 -0.36
N ALA A 115 -9.30 -17.68 -1.34
CA ALA A 115 -8.71 -17.46 -2.66
C ALA A 115 -7.65 -16.36 -2.65
N ASN A 116 -7.86 -15.29 -1.87
CA ASN A 116 -6.97 -14.14 -1.85
C ASN A 116 -5.83 -14.31 -0.84
N PRO A 117 -4.58 -13.98 -1.19
CA PRO A 117 -3.47 -14.06 -0.25
C PRO A 117 -3.58 -13.01 0.86
N THR A 118 -3.02 -13.31 2.02
CA THR A 118 -2.67 -12.28 3.01
C THR A 118 -1.26 -11.80 2.72
N SER A 119 -1.06 -10.49 2.63
CA SER A 119 0.21 -9.90 2.26
C SER A 119 0.69 -8.91 3.33
N SER A 120 2.01 -8.84 3.51
CA SER A 120 2.62 -7.92 4.46
C SER A 120 2.77 -6.51 3.89
N LEU A 121 2.86 -5.54 4.78
CA LEU A 121 3.06 -4.13 4.48
C LEU A 121 4.42 -3.68 4.99
N GLY A 122 5.14 -2.94 4.15
CA GLY A 122 6.44 -2.43 4.53
C GLY A 122 6.88 -1.24 3.70
N ILE A 123 7.82 -0.51 4.26
CA ILE A 123 8.46 0.65 3.64
C ILE A 123 9.88 0.27 3.26
N VAL A 124 10.26 0.58 2.05
CA VAL A 124 11.63 0.40 1.53
C VAL A 124 12.32 1.74 1.44
N ARG A 125 13.45 1.89 2.10
CA ARG A 125 14.33 3.06 1.95
C ARG A 125 15.71 2.64 1.46
N THR A 126 16.19 3.32 0.46
CA THR A 126 17.51 3.06 -0.15
C THR A 126 18.23 4.37 -0.45
N ASP A 127 19.56 4.38 -0.38
CA ASP A 127 20.38 5.55 -0.66
C ASP A 127 21.81 5.14 -1.07
N PRO A 128 22.33 5.60 -2.21
CA PRO A 128 21.64 6.30 -3.31
C PRO A 128 20.76 5.36 -4.15
N TRP A 129 19.97 5.92 -5.11
CA TRP A 129 19.14 5.14 -6.02
C TRP A 129 19.83 4.71 -7.31
N ASN A 130 21.10 5.08 -7.48
CA ASN A 130 21.87 4.82 -8.70
C ASN A 130 23.23 4.21 -8.42
N VAL A 131 23.77 3.55 -9.44
CA VAL A 131 25.19 3.13 -9.51
C VAL A 131 25.82 3.83 -10.70
N LYS A 132 26.42 5.00 -10.46
CA LYS A 132 26.97 5.86 -11.53
C LYS A 132 25.96 6.02 -12.67
N GLY A 133 26.38 5.80 -13.93
CA GLY A 133 25.52 5.81 -15.11
C GLY A 133 25.07 4.42 -15.59
N THR A 134 25.25 3.37 -14.78
CA THR A 134 24.97 1.98 -15.21
C THR A 134 23.64 1.44 -14.76
N SER A 135 23.13 1.89 -13.61
CA SER A 135 21.87 1.41 -13.05
C SER A 135 21.20 2.49 -12.25
N LEU A 136 19.87 2.52 -12.34
CA LEU A 136 18.96 3.37 -11.56
C LEU A 136 17.76 2.54 -11.13
N ILE A 137 17.30 2.73 -9.91
CA ILE A 137 16.02 2.21 -9.40
C ILE A 137 15.02 3.35 -9.24
N ILE A 138 13.77 3.10 -9.59
CA ILE A 138 12.64 4.05 -9.52
C ILE A 138 11.40 3.35 -8.94
N GLY A 139 10.39 4.12 -8.57
CA GLY A 139 9.13 3.58 -8.03
C GLY A 139 9.37 2.71 -6.80
N ASP A 140 8.58 1.66 -6.64
CA ASP A 140 8.64 0.75 -5.48
C ASP A 140 10.01 0.07 -5.29
N ALA A 141 10.81 -0.04 -6.36
CA ALA A 141 12.17 -0.54 -6.23
C ALA A 141 13.06 0.40 -5.40
N ALA A 142 12.79 1.70 -5.43
CA ALA A 142 13.53 2.74 -4.70
C ALA A 142 12.87 3.13 -3.38
N HIS A 143 11.53 3.27 -3.38
CA HIS A 143 10.77 3.88 -2.30
C HIS A 143 9.37 3.26 -2.09
N ALA A 144 9.26 1.93 -2.08
CA ALA A 144 7.99 1.27 -1.75
C ALA A 144 7.41 1.84 -0.45
N THR A 145 6.10 2.10 -0.47
CA THR A 145 5.38 2.71 0.64
C THR A 145 4.13 1.91 1.00
N VAL A 146 3.58 2.15 2.20
CA VAL A 146 2.29 1.62 2.60
C VAL A 146 1.14 2.39 1.91
N PRO A 147 -0.02 1.77 1.65
CA PRO A 147 -1.05 2.32 0.75
C PRO A 147 -1.93 3.42 1.37
N PHE A 148 -1.73 3.79 2.62
CA PHE A 148 -2.66 4.61 3.40
C PHE A 148 -2.77 6.09 2.97
N TYR A 149 -1.92 6.54 2.07
CA TYR A 149 -2.00 7.89 1.47
C TYR A 149 -2.41 7.84 -0.01
N GLY A 150 -2.45 6.64 -0.62
CA GLY A 150 -2.85 6.44 -2.02
C GLY A 150 -1.88 7.06 -3.04
N GLN A 151 -0.63 7.37 -2.68
CA GLN A 151 0.29 8.14 -3.52
C GLN A 151 1.42 7.32 -4.15
N GLY A 152 1.50 6.00 -3.92
CA GLY A 152 2.58 5.18 -4.48
C GLY A 152 2.64 5.21 -6.00
N MET A 153 1.50 5.03 -6.68
CA MET A 153 1.40 5.10 -8.13
C MET A 153 1.73 6.52 -8.67
N ASN A 154 1.20 7.55 -8.03
CA ASN A 154 1.47 8.94 -8.43
C ASN A 154 2.96 9.29 -8.29
N ALA A 155 3.60 8.84 -7.20
CA ALA A 155 5.04 9.01 -7.00
C ALA A 155 5.86 8.29 -8.09
N GLY A 156 5.44 7.07 -8.49
CA GLY A 156 6.08 6.33 -9.58
C GLY A 156 5.94 7.01 -10.94
N PHE A 157 4.79 7.59 -11.26
CA PHE A 157 4.61 8.40 -12.49
C PHE A 157 5.43 9.69 -12.45
N GLU A 158 5.51 10.32 -11.29
CA GLU A 158 6.37 11.50 -11.09
C GLU A 158 7.85 11.14 -11.28
N ASP A 159 8.27 9.97 -10.84
CA ASP A 159 9.62 9.44 -11.09
C ASP A 159 9.91 9.36 -12.59
N CYS A 160 8.99 8.82 -13.37
CA CYS A 160 9.14 8.72 -14.82
C CYS A 160 9.22 10.10 -15.47
N ARG A 161 8.39 11.05 -15.05
CA ARG A 161 8.38 12.43 -15.57
C ARG A 161 9.72 13.12 -15.31
N ILE A 162 10.18 13.11 -14.07
CA ILE A 162 11.45 13.76 -13.67
C ILE A 162 12.65 13.09 -14.35
N LEU A 163 12.66 11.75 -14.44
CA LEU A 163 13.73 11.05 -15.14
C LEU A 163 13.80 11.45 -16.61
N ASN A 164 12.66 11.55 -17.30
CA ASN A 164 12.61 11.97 -18.70
C ASN A 164 13.17 13.39 -18.88
N GLU A 165 12.76 14.35 -18.04
CA GLU A 165 13.27 15.73 -18.08
C GLU A 165 14.78 15.79 -17.85
N LEU A 166 15.31 14.99 -16.91
CA LEU A 166 16.73 14.95 -16.63
C LEU A 166 17.55 14.29 -17.76
N LEU A 167 17.00 13.28 -18.42
CA LEU A 167 17.63 12.67 -19.59
C LEU A 167 17.81 13.70 -20.72
N ASP A 168 16.79 14.49 -21.00
CA ASP A 168 16.84 15.56 -21.99
C ASP A 168 17.88 16.64 -21.60
N ASN A 169 17.86 17.09 -20.34
CA ASN A 169 18.75 18.14 -19.84
C ASN A 169 20.24 17.74 -19.84
N HIS A 170 20.51 16.47 -19.63
CA HIS A 170 21.89 15.95 -19.58
C HIS A 170 22.40 15.42 -20.92
N ASN A 171 21.63 15.56 -22.04
CA ASN A 171 22.00 15.04 -23.34
C ASN A 171 22.47 13.58 -23.29
N GLU A 172 21.71 12.73 -22.62
CA GLU A 172 21.98 11.30 -22.42
C GLU A 172 23.26 10.98 -21.62
N ASN A 173 23.82 11.93 -20.88
CA ASN A 173 24.87 11.64 -19.90
C ASN A 173 24.24 10.94 -18.68
N PHE A 174 24.07 9.62 -18.77
CA PHE A 174 23.40 8.81 -17.74
C PHE A 174 24.06 8.94 -16.36
N ALA A 175 25.37 9.13 -16.26
CA ALA A 175 26.05 9.27 -14.97
C ALA A 175 25.58 10.52 -14.22
N ALA A 176 25.58 11.67 -14.91
CA ALA A 176 25.12 12.93 -14.34
C ALA A 176 23.60 12.90 -14.08
N CYS A 177 22.81 12.40 -15.04
CA CYS A 177 21.37 12.27 -14.94
C CYS A 177 20.93 11.43 -13.72
N PHE A 178 21.50 10.24 -13.56
CA PHE A 178 21.12 9.32 -12.47
C PHE A 178 21.55 9.83 -11.10
N GLU A 179 22.69 10.52 -11.03
CA GLU A 179 23.14 11.16 -9.79
C GLU A 179 22.21 12.30 -9.39
N GLU A 180 21.83 13.18 -10.33
CA GLU A 180 20.91 14.26 -10.06
C GLU A 180 19.50 13.74 -9.72
N TYR A 181 19.01 12.77 -10.47
CA TYR A 181 17.73 12.11 -10.19
C TYR A 181 17.68 11.58 -8.74
N SER A 182 18.69 10.81 -8.34
CA SER A 182 18.76 10.26 -6.98
C SER A 182 18.72 11.37 -5.92
N LYS A 183 19.39 12.48 -6.13
CA LYS A 183 19.42 13.62 -5.22
C LYS A 183 18.09 14.36 -5.10
N VAL A 184 17.41 14.59 -6.24
CA VAL A 184 16.17 15.40 -6.24
C VAL A 184 14.94 14.59 -5.88
N ARG A 185 14.89 13.30 -6.25
CA ARG A 185 13.71 12.47 -6.02
C ARG A 185 13.69 11.79 -4.65
N LYS A 186 14.85 11.43 -4.10
CA LYS A 186 14.90 10.74 -2.81
C LYS A 186 14.18 11.49 -1.68
N PRO A 187 14.36 12.81 -1.46
CA PRO A 187 13.63 13.52 -0.42
C PRO A 187 12.11 13.47 -0.61
N ASN A 188 11.63 13.48 -1.86
CA ASN A 188 10.21 13.41 -2.17
C ASN A 188 9.65 12.00 -1.90
N GLY A 189 10.38 10.95 -2.28
CA GLY A 189 10.03 9.57 -1.95
C GLY A 189 9.96 9.33 -0.44
N ASP A 190 10.97 9.79 0.30
CA ASP A 190 10.98 9.71 1.77
C ASP A 190 9.78 10.47 2.37
N GLY A 191 9.45 11.67 1.84
CA GLY A 191 8.31 12.45 2.29
C GLY A 191 6.96 11.75 2.06
N VAL A 192 6.76 11.11 0.91
CA VAL A 192 5.54 10.31 0.64
C VAL A 192 5.44 9.14 1.62
N GLN A 193 6.54 8.48 1.95
CA GLN A 193 6.58 7.39 2.91
C GLN A 193 6.21 7.86 4.33
N ASP A 194 6.76 8.98 4.77
CA ASP A 194 6.45 9.57 6.09
C ASP A 194 4.99 9.98 6.19
N LEU A 195 4.43 10.62 5.15
CA LEU A 195 3.02 10.97 5.07
C LEU A 195 2.12 9.74 5.09
N SER A 196 2.49 8.67 4.37
CA SER A 196 1.73 7.42 4.34
C SER A 196 1.68 6.75 5.71
N MET A 197 2.80 6.71 6.44
CA MET A 197 2.84 6.19 7.82
C MET A 197 2.06 7.07 8.79
N HIS A 198 2.19 8.39 8.68
CA HIS A 198 1.41 9.31 9.51
C HIS A 198 -0.09 9.10 9.29
N ASN A 199 -0.52 9.01 8.02
CA ASN A 199 -1.92 8.79 7.68
C ASN A 199 -2.44 7.44 8.18
N PHE A 200 -1.62 6.38 8.16
CA PHE A 200 -1.97 5.10 8.78
C PHE A 200 -2.35 5.26 10.24
N ILE A 201 -1.51 5.94 11.02
CA ILE A 201 -1.76 6.18 12.45
C ILE A 201 -3.04 7.01 12.64
N VAL A 202 -3.24 8.04 11.83
CA VAL A 202 -4.45 8.88 11.90
C VAL A 202 -5.70 8.06 11.59
N MET A 203 -5.71 7.32 10.49
CA MET A 203 -6.88 6.55 10.06
C MET A 203 -7.19 5.39 11.01
N ARG A 204 -6.17 4.75 11.55
CA ARG A 204 -6.29 3.63 12.47
C ARG A 204 -6.76 4.06 13.86
N ASP A 205 -6.07 5.03 14.46
CA ASP A 205 -6.22 5.37 15.88
C ASP A 205 -7.16 6.54 16.11
N LYS A 206 -7.00 7.63 15.32
CA LYS A 206 -7.70 8.89 15.61
C LYS A 206 -9.12 8.95 15.08
N THR A 207 -9.41 8.32 13.95
CA THR A 207 -10.76 8.30 13.39
C THR A 207 -11.76 7.47 14.21
N ALA A 208 -11.25 6.63 15.13
CA ALA A 208 -12.08 5.93 16.11
C ALA A 208 -12.42 6.79 17.35
N ASP A 209 -11.80 7.95 17.53
CA ASP A 209 -12.08 8.88 18.63
C ASP A 209 -13.12 9.94 18.18
N PRO A 210 -14.34 9.96 18.76
CA PRO A 210 -15.36 10.95 18.41
C PRO A 210 -14.95 12.41 18.66
N LYS A 211 -13.89 12.66 19.44
CA LYS A 211 -13.37 14.01 19.67
C LYS A 211 -12.44 14.50 18.56
N PHE A 212 -11.98 13.59 17.72
CA PHE A 212 -11.12 13.91 16.58
C PHE A 212 -11.95 14.28 15.33
N LEU A 213 -13.14 13.67 15.17
CA LEU A 213 -14.10 13.95 14.11
C LEU A 213 -14.94 15.18 14.43
#